data_11b3f40872389ffae9a6c89a4bd915f6
#
_entry.id   11b3f40872389ffae9a6c89a4bd915f6
#
_cell.length_a   1.000
_cell.length_b   1.000
_cell.length_c   1.000
_cell.angle_alpha   90.00
_cell.angle_beta   90.00
_cell.angle_gamma   90.00
#
_symmetry.space_group_name_H-M   'P 1'
#
loop_
_entity.id
_entity.type
_entity.pdbx_description
1 polymer ?
#
loop_
_entity_poly.entity_id
_entity_poly.type
_entity_poly.pdbx_seq_one_letter_code
_entity_poly.pdbx_strand_id
1 'polypeptide(L)'
;MDGEYVYCYPPPGHEKYDADGNLLYCRVVKPIYGMPQSGRRLQRKLYPWLESLPLRRLDDSDGNVFVYDDPTGKETFVLGCYVDNFQIAHSAELDAHGVPTDKSSFYYRFHESLMRDWDVVDEGPMVDLLGIEVLYHGNGAITLHQQKYVEKLLARFLPSGAPKHIRRSTLPYSKQFEKRLETALHGSTPDRPSHPQLVRPFQERIGSLMYLCRSTRCDVVFPVHQLARAMSRPTRPS
;
A
#
# COMPACT_ATOMS: atom_id res chain seq x y z
N MET A 1 4.75 30.96 3.13
CA MET A 1 5.81 30.05 3.62
C MET A 1 5.54 29.85 5.08
N ASP A 2 5.09 28.68 5.46
CA ASP A 2 4.84 28.35 6.86
C ASP A 2 6.21 28.31 7.56
N GLY A 3 6.42 29.18 8.53
CA GLY A 3 7.70 29.55 9.12
C GLY A 3 8.41 28.50 10.00
N GLU A 4 8.19 27.21 9.76
CA GLU A 4 8.93 26.14 10.42
C GLU A 4 10.11 25.70 9.57
N TYR A 5 11.29 26.18 9.95
CA TYR A 5 12.53 25.64 9.43
C TYR A 5 12.87 24.34 10.15
N VAL A 6 13.14 23.29 9.39
CA VAL A 6 13.65 22.03 9.92
C VAL A 6 15.16 21.99 9.76
N TYR A 7 15.86 21.65 10.83
CA TYR A 7 17.30 21.49 10.83
C TYR A 7 17.64 20.04 11.12
N CYS A 8 18.71 19.54 10.53
CA CYS A 8 19.24 18.21 10.78
C CYS A 8 20.77 18.29 11.01
N TYR A 9 21.30 17.26 11.62
CA TYR A 9 22.75 17.08 11.68
C TYR A 9 23.31 16.92 10.26
N PRO A 10 24.50 17.44 9.97
CA PRO A 10 25.17 17.18 8.71
C PRO A 10 25.44 15.66 8.57
N PRO A 11 25.43 15.13 7.33
CA PRO A 11 25.85 13.76 7.09
C PRO A 11 27.28 13.54 7.55
N PRO A 12 27.62 12.31 8.00
CA PRO A 12 29.01 11.98 8.38
C PRO A 12 30.00 12.35 7.28
N GLY A 13 31.09 13.06 7.66
CA GLY A 13 32.11 13.55 6.74
C GLY A 13 31.80 14.89 6.07
N HIS A 14 30.66 15.51 6.40
CA HIS A 14 30.26 16.83 5.91
C HIS A 14 30.06 17.85 7.03
N GLU A 15 30.59 17.55 8.20
CA GLU A 15 30.52 18.42 9.38
C GLU A 15 31.25 19.75 9.09
N LYS A 16 30.60 20.85 9.43
CA LYS A 16 31.20 22.19 9.40
C LYS A 16 31.03 22.81 10.78
N TYR A 17 32.00 23.61 11.17
CA TYR A 17 32.03 24.28 12.46
C TYR A 17 32.09 25.80 12.23
N ASP A 18 31.50 26.56 13.15
CA ASP A 18 31.66 28.01 13.18
C ASP A 18 33.03 28.44 13.72
N ALA A 19 33.26 29.75 13.81
CA ALA A 19 34.53 30.31 14.31
C ALA A 19 34.80 29.97 15.79
N ASP A 20 33.75 29.65 16.55
CA ASP A 20 33.82 29.31 17.98
C ASP A 20 33.89 27.78 18.20
N GLY A 21 33.95 26.98 17.11
CA GLY A 21 34.08 25.52 17.16
C GLY A 21 32.74 24.79 17.37
N ASN A 22 31.58 25.46 17.24
CA ASN A 22 30.27 24.81 17.34
C ASN A 22 29.86 24.18 16.01
N LEU A 23 29.24 23.00 16.08
CA LEU A 23 28.75 22.29 14.90
C LEU A 23 27.62 23.07 14.23
N LEU A 24 27.74 23.30 12.92
CA LEU A 24 26.70 23.91 12.11
C LEU A 24 25.67 22.87 11.67
N TYR A 25 24.39 23.19 11.85
CA TYR A 25 23.29 22.33 11.40
C TYR A 25 22.88 22.66 9.97
N CYS A 26 22.48 21.63 9.23
CA CYS A 26 21.95 21.80 7.89
C CYS A 26 20.47 22.21 7.95
N ARG A 27 20.11 23.30 7.29
CA ARG A 27 18.72 23.66 7.07
C ARG A 27 18.14 22.84 5.93
N VAL A 28 17.05 22.11 6.20
CA VAL A 28 16.35 21.33 5.18
C VAL A 28 15.58 22.28 4.27
N VAL A 29 16.02 22.39 3.02
CA VAL A 29 15.42 23.27 2.02
C VAL A 29 14.31 22.57 1.24
N LYS A 30 14.47 21.26 0.98
CA LYS A 30 13.47 20.41 0.31
C LYS A 30 13.05 19.28 1.23
N PRO A 31 11.82 18.76 1.11
CA PRO A 31 11.40 17.57 1.84
C PRO A 31 12.37 16.41 1.63
N ILE A 32 12.66 15.68 2.72
CA ILE A 32 13.51 14.49 2.69
C ILE A 32 12.62 13.28 3.00
N TYR A 33 12.95 12.13 2.42
CA TYR A 33 12.30 10.86 2.73
C TYR A 33 12.31 10.58 4.24
N GLY A 34 11.18 10.10 4.77
CA GLY A 34 11.02 9.81 6.20
C GLY A 34 10.54 10.98 7.06
N MET A 35 10.47 12.20 6.54
CA MET A 35 9.90 13.31 7.29
C MET A 35 8.35 13.24 7.26
N PRO A 36 7.67 13.36 8.43
CA PRO A 36 6.20 13.26 8.49
C PRO A 36 5.45 14.24 7.59
N GLN A 37 6.02 15.43 7.36
CA GLN A 37 5.40 16.49 6.54
C GLN A 37 5.68 16.38 5.04
N SER A 38 6.57 15.46 4.58
CA SER A 38 6.99 15.40 3.18
C SER A 38 5.83 15.05 2.24
N GLY A 39 5.03 14.05 2.57
CA GLY A 39 3.84 13.67 1.79
C GLY A 39 2.83 14.82 1.69
N ARG A 40 2.54 15.51 2.81
CA ARG A 40 1.62 16.67 2.81
C ARG A 40 2.13 17.84 1.97
N ARG A 41 3.45 18.08 1.95
CA ARG A 41 4.05 19.13 1.09
C ARG A 41 3.95 18.78 -0.39
N LEU A 42 4.16 17.50 -0.74
CA LEU A 42 3.96 17.03 -2.10
C LEU A 42 2.50 17.23 -2.53
N GLN A 43 1.54 16.78 -1.72
CA GLN A 43 0.11 16.93 -2.01
C GLN A 43 -0.31 18.38 -2.19
N ARG A 44 0.19 19.31 -1.35
CA ARG A 44 -0.09 20.77 -1.47
C ARG A 44 0.37 21.35 -2.80
N LYS A 45 1.36 20.76 -3.46
CA LYS A 45 1.83 21.20 -4.78
C LYS A 45 1.15 20.43 -5.91
N LEU A 46 0.98 19.13 -5.74
CA LEU A 46 0.48 18.22 -6.74
C LEU A 46 -1.03 18.38 -6.98
N TYR A 47 -1.82 18.44 -5.91
CA TYR A 47 -3.28 18.44 -6.06
C TYR A 47 -3.83 19.66 -6.76
N PRO A 48 -3.39 20.90 -6.45
CA PRO A 48 -3.79 22.07 -7.26
C PRO A 48 -3.42 21.95 -8.74
N TRP A 49 -2.30 21.30 -9.06
CA TRP A 49 -1.93 21.04 -10.44
C TRP A 49 -2.87 20.01 -11.09
N LEU A 50 -3.19 18.91 -10.42
CA LEU A 50 -4.16 17.92 -10.92
C LEU A 50 -5.55 18.54 -11.09
N GLU A 51 -5.98 19.37 -10.15
CA GLU A 51 -7.27 20.07 -10.18
C GLU A 51 -7.32 21.18 -11.25
N SER A 52 -6.18 21.64 -11.75
CA SER A 52 -6.12 22.55 -12.91
C SER A 52 -6.35 21.85 -14.25
N LEU A 53 -6.28 20.52 -14.27
CA LEU A 53 -6.61 19.67 -15.41
C LEU A 53 -8.11 19.30 -15.36
N PRO A 54 -8.71 18.86 -16.47
CA PRO A 54 -10.12 18.44 -16.49
C PRO A 54 -10.32 17.09 -15.76
N LEU A 55 -9.83 16.99 -14.53
CA LEU A 55 -9.93 15.84 -13.66
C LEU A 55 -10.86 16.15 -12.49
N ARG A 56 -11.75 15.25 -12.17
CA ARG A 56 -12.57 15.29 -10.97
C ARG A 56 -12.00 14.39 -9.90
N ARG A 57 -11.76 14.95 -8.74
CA ARG A 57 -11.31 14.23 -7.55
C ARG A 57 -12.47 13.49 -6.90
N LEU A 58 -12.24 12.27 -6.42
CA LEU A 58 -13.26 11.45 -5.74
C LEU A 58 -13.25 11.68 -4.22
N ASP A 59 -13.53 12.91 -3.80
CA ASP A 59 -13.47 13.30 -2.37
C ASP A 59 -14.42 12.49 -1.47
N ASP A 60 -15.56 12.07 -1.99
CA ASP A 60 -16.54 11.27 -1.24
C ASP A 60 -16.10 9.82 -1.00
N SER A 61 -15.10 9.33 -1.73
CA SER A 61 -14.63 7.94 -1.67
C SER A 61 -13.16 7.85 -1.26
N ASP A 62 -12.27 8.34 -2.11
CA ASP A 62 -10.83 8.42 -1.86
C ASP A 62 -10.26 9.67 -2.53
N GLY A 63 -9.91 10.66 -1.72
CA GLY A 63 -9.35 11.92 -2.20
C GLY A 63 -7.98 11.81 -2.88
N ASN A 64 -7.42 10.61 -3.01
CA ASN A 64 -6.21 10.36 -3.80
C ASN A 64 -6.52 9.80 -5.20
N VAL A 65 -7.80 9.68 -5.56
CA VAL A 65 -8.25 9.19 -6.86
C VAL A 65 -8.85 10.33 -7.67
N PHE A 66 -8.42 10.44 -8.92
CA PHE A 66 -8.88 11.44 -9.89
C PHE A 66 -9.40 10.73 -11.14
N VAL A 67 -10.49 11.23 -11.68
CA VAL A 67 -11.16 10.65 -12.86
C VAL A 67 -11.36 11.73 -13.92
N TYR A 68 -11.12 11.37 -15.17
CA TYR A 68 -11.54 12.19 -16.30
C TYR A 68 -12.95 11.81 -16.71
N ASP A 69 -13.87 12.75 -16.61
CA ASP A 69 -15.24 12.60 -17.08
C ASP A 69 -15.29 13.02 -18.55
N ASP A 70 -15.08 12.07 -19.48
CA ASP A 70 -15.08 12.36 -20.90
C ASP A 70 -16.48 12.78 -21.38
N PRO A 71 -16.65 13.99 -21.98
CA PRO A 71 -17.94 14.46 -22.47
C PRO A 71 -18.53 13.57 -23.59
N THR A 72 -17.70 12.82 -24.29
CA THR A 72 -18.12 11.93 -25.37
C THR A 72 -18.42 10.50 -24.89
N GLY A 73 -18.03 10.17 -23.66
CA GLY A 73 -18.16 8.84 -23.07
C GLY A 73 -17.29 7.75 -23.73
N LYS A 74 -16.32 8.14 -24.55
CA LYS A 74 -15.45 7.21 -25.28
C LYS A 74 -14.15 6.89 -24.54
N GLU A 75 -13.65 7.84 -23.78
CA GLU A 75 -12.39 7.68 -23.04
C GLU A 75 -12.66 7.38 -21.56
N THR A 76 -11.88 6.48 -21.03
CA THR A 76 -11.79 6.22 -19.59
C THR A 76 -10.38 6.57 -19.13
N PHE A 77 -10.29 7.36 -18.07
CA PHE A 77 -9.02 7.66 -17.41
C PHE A 77 -9.24 7.77 -15.90
N VAL A 78 -8.46 7.02 -15.15
CA VAL A 78 -8.44 7.03 -13.69
C VAL A 78 -7.01 7.10 -13.23
N LEU A 79 -6.71 8.06 -12.35
CA LEU A 79 -5.42 8.26 -11.73
C LEU A 79 -5.55 8.01 -10.23
N GLY A 80 -4.77 7.07 -9.70
CA GLY A 80 -4.53 6.89 -8.27
C GLY A 80 -3.19 7.47 -7.87
N CYS A 81 -3.15 8.25 -6.78
CA CYS A 81 -1.93 8.81 -6.21
C CYS A 81 -1.60 8.12 -4.89
N TYR A 82 -0.48 7.43 -4.81
CA TYR A 82 0.00 6.85 -3.57
C TYR A 82 1.40 7.38 -3.23
N VAL A 83 1.44 8.36 -2.33
CA VAL A 83 2.65 9.09 -1.94
C VAL A 83 3.27 9.76 -3.16
N ASP A 84 4.32 9.19 -3.74
CA ASP A 84 5.08 9.63 -4.93
C ASP A 84 4.82 8.76 -6.17
N ASN A 85 4.01 7.71 -6.04
CA ASN A 85 3.64 6.84 -7.15
C ASN A 85 2.29 7.22 -7.76
N PHE A 86 2.23 7.22 -9.09
CA PHE A 86 1.01 7.36 -9.87
C PHE A 86 0.63 6.03 -10.50
N GLN A 87 -0.64 5.64 -10.36
CA GLN A 87 -1.20 4.51 -11.08
C GLN A 87 -2.26 5.04 -12.02
N ILE A 88 -2.12 4.72 -13.31
CA ILE A 88 -3.02 5.20 -14.35
C ILE A 88 -3.71 4.02 -15.01
N ALA A 89 -5.03 4.04 -15.03
CA ALA A 89 -5.84 3.17 -15.86
C ALA A 89 -6.51 4.01 -16.96
N HIS A 90 -6.38 3.61 -18.21
CA HIS A 90 -6.91 4.35 -19.34
C HIS A 90 -7.37 3.42 -20.48
N SER A 91 -8.24 3.93 -21.35
CA SER A 91 -8.73 3.24 -22.54
C SER A 91 -7.98 3.61 -23.82
N ALA A 92 -6.96 4.47 -23.77
CA ALA A 92 -6.18 4.84 -24.95
C ALA A 92 -5.45 3.62 -25.53
N GLU A 93 -5.52 3.44 -26.84
CA GLU A 93 -4.75 2.41 -27.55
C GLU A 93 -3.27 2.79 -27.60
N LEU A 94 -2.42 1.82 -27.29
CA LEU A 94 -0.97 1.98 -27.31
C LEU A 94 -0.37 1.23 -28.50
N ASP A 95 0.71 1.78 -29.05
CA ASP A 95 1.53 1.07 -30.03
C ASP A 95 2.43 0.00 -29.38
N ALA A 96 3.25 -0.67 -30.18
CA ALA A 96 4.17 -1.71 -29.71
C ALA A 96 5.25 -1.19 -28.72
N HIS A 97 5.42 0.13 -28.61
CA HIS A 97 6.36 0.80 -27.71
C HIS A 97 5.68 1.39 -26.48
N GLY A 98 4.36 1.17 -26.33
CA GLY A 98 3.59 1.73 -25.21
C GLY A 98 3.18 3.19 -25.37
N VAL A 99 3.34 3.76 -26.58
CA VAL A 99 2.97 5.14 -26.88
C VAL A 99 1.52 5.20 -27.38
N PRO A 100 0.69 6.15 -26.89
CA PRO A 100 -0.67 6.32 -27.41
C PRO A 100 -0.70 6.59 -28.91
N THR A 101 -1.50 5.82 -29.64
CA THR A 101 -1.67 5.99 -31.08
C THR A 101 -2.45 7.26 -31.42
N ASP A 102 -3.38 7.65 -30.54
CA ASP A 102 -4.14 8.90 -30.66
C ASP A 102 -3.57 9.98 -29.72
N LYS A 103 -2.89 10.95 -30.32
CA LYS A 103 -2.33 12.13 -29.61
C LYS A 103 -3.39 13.10 -29.12
N SER A 104 -4.64 13.00 -29.57
CA SER A 104 -5.75 13.81 -29.07
C SER A 104 -6.35 13.24 -27.78
N SER A 105 -6.04 11.98 -27.43
CA SER A 105 -6.54 11.32 -26.23
C SER A 105 -6.18 12.09 -24.96
N PHE A 106 -7.04 12.02 -23.94
CA PHE A 106 -6.77 12.66 -22.67
C PHE A 106 -5.51 12.07 -22.01
N TYR A 107 -5.31 10.74 -22.09
CA TYR A 107 -4.11 10.11 -21.56
C TYR A 107 -2.82 10.68 -22.18
N TYR A 108 -2.75 10.84 -23.51
CA TYR A 108 -1.57 11.42 -24.15
C TYR A 108 -1.29 12.84 -23.63
N ARG A 109 -2.30 13.71 -23.61
CA ARG A 109 -2.16 15.10 -23.15
C ARG A 109 -1.78 15.19 -21.66
N PHE A 110 -2.33 14.29 -20.83
CA PHE A 110 -1.97 14.19 -19.43
C PHE A 110 -0.51 13.77 -19.25
N HIS A 111 -0.10 12.70 -19.94
CA HIS A 111 1.27 12.18 -19.90
C HIS A 111 2.29 13.25 -20.29
N GLU A 112 2.08 13.93 -21.44
CA GLU A 112 2.94 15.04 -21.88
C GLU A 112 3.02 16.17 -20.83
N SER A 113 1.90 16.53 -20.21
CA SER A 113 1.87 17.57 -19.18
C SER A 113 2.59 17.12 -17.91
N LEU A 114 2.42 15.86 -17.52
CA LEU A 114 3.08 15.29 -16.35
C LEU A 114 4.60 15.25 -16.53
N MET A 115 5.07 14.77 -17.68
CA MET A 115 6.51 14.68 -17.98
C MET A 115 7.16 16.05 -18.13
N ARG A 116 6.42 17.07 -18.60
CA ARG A 116 6.92 18.43 -18.73
C ARG A 116 7.02 19.16 -17.38
N ASP A 117 6.01 19.01 -16.54
CA ASP A 117 5.82 19.85 -15.35
C ASP A 117 6.42 19.22 -14.07
N TRP A 118 6.71 17.89 -14.12
CA TRP A 118 7.21 17.13 -12.98
C TRP A 118 8.42 16.27 -13.37
N ASP A 119 9.33 16.12 -12.43
CA ASP A 119 10.48 15.21 -12.56
C ASP A 119 10.05 13.79 -12.18
N VAL A 120 9.48 13.08 -13.13
CA VAL A 120 8.92 11.73 -13.00
C VAL A 120 9.50 10.80 -14.05
N VAL A 121 9.42 9.51 -13.79
CA VAL A 121 9.81 8.45 -14.72
C VAL A 121 8.59 7.59 -15.00
N ASP A 122 8.31 7.36 -16.28
CA ASP A 122 7.31 6.38 -16.69
C ASP A 122 7.95 4.98 -16.63
N GLU A 123 7.45 4.14 -15.73
CA GLU A 123 7.90 2.76 -15.54
C GLU A 123 7.18 1.76 -16.45
N GLY A 124 6.26 2.25 -17.29
CA GLY A 124 5.44 1.43 -18.18
C GLY A 124 4.32 0.68 -17.45
N PRO A 125 3.89 -0.49 -17.97
CA PRO A 125 2.80 -1.25 -17.39
C PRO A 125 3.06 -1.63 -15.94
N MET A 126 2.08 -1.39 -15.06
CA MET A 126 2.18 -1.70 -13.64
C MET A 126 2.34 -3.21 -13.43
N VAL A 127 3.44 -3.63 -12.81
CA VAL A 127 3.74 -5.05 -12.51
C VAL A 127 3.63 -5.39 -11.03
N ASP A 128 3.78 -4.40 -10.16
CA ASP A 128 3.66 -4.53 -8.71
C ASP A 128 3.19 -3.21 -8.09
N LEU A 129 2.26 -3.27 -7.17
CA LEU A 129 1.84 -2.14 -6.35
C LEU A 129 1.58 -2.60 -4.92
N LEU A 130 2.34 -2.06 -3.97
CA LEU A 130 2.17 -2.35 -2.54
C LEU A 130 2.21 -3.85 -2.23
N GLY A 131 2.98 -4.64 -2.99
CA GLY A 131 3.06 -6.09 -2.85
C GLY A 131 1.85 -6.85 -3.41
N ILE A 132 1.07 -6.20 -4.28
CA ILE A 132 0.09 -6.82 -5.16
C ILE A 132 0.73 -6.88 -6.54
N GLU A 133 0.88 -8.07 -7.06
CA GLU A 133 1.46 -8.33 -8.37
C GLU A 133 0.36 -8.31 -9.44
N VAL A 134 0.66 -7.74 -10.59
CA VAL A 134 -0.28 -7.60 -11.71
C VAL A 134 0.21 -8.48 -12.86
N LEU A 135 -0.66 -9.37 -13.33
CA LEU A 135 -0.39 -10.24 -14.47
C LEU A 135 -1.38 -9.94 -15.59
N TYR A 136 -0.84 -9.50 -16.72
CA TYR A 136 -1.63 -9.25 -17.94
C TYR A 136 -1.68 -10.51 -18.80
N HIS A 137 -2.87 -10.84 -19.27
CA HIS A 137 -3.11 -11.98 -20.15
C HIS A 137 -3.34 -11.53 -21.59
N GLY A 138 -2.94 -12.34 -22.56
CA GLY A 138 -3.08 -12.01 -23.99
C GLY A 138 -4.53 -11.84 -24.48
N ASN A 139 -5.53 -12.23 -23.67
CA ASN A 139 -6.96 -12.01 -23.95
C ASN A 139 -7.52 -10.71 -23.31
N GLY A 140 -6.66 -9.83 -22.78
CA GLY A 140 -7.05 -8.59 -22.11
C GLY A 140 -7.46 -8.75 -20.65
N ALA A 141 -7.46 -9.97 -20.10
CA ALA A 141 -7.73 -10.17 -18.68
C ALA A 141 -6.52 -9.76 -17.84
N ILE A 142 -6.79 -9.28 -16.62
CA ILE A 142 -5.77 -8.90 -15.64
C ILE A 142 -5.99 -9.73 -14.37
N THR A 143 -4.92 -10.34 -13.88
CA THR A 143 -4.93 -11.05 -12.59
C THR A 143 -4.12 -10.27 -11.57
N LEU A 144 -4.75 -10.00 -10.43
CA LEU A 144 -4.08 -9.44 -9.25
C LEU A 144 -3.77 -10.58 -8.27
N HIS A 145 -2.54 -10.71 -7.83
CA HIS A 145 -2.15 -11.74 -6.88
C HIS A 145 -1.07 -11.24 -5.91
N GLN A 146 -0.81 -12.00 -4.85
CA GLN A 146 0.18 -11.67 -3.83
C GLN A 146 1.09 -12.88 -3.53
N GLN A 147 1.56 -13.55 -4.57
CA GLN A 147 2.36 -14.77 -4.40
C GLN A 147 3.64 -14.49 -3.62
N LYS A 148 4.43 -13.49 -4.00
CA LYS A 148 5.66 -13.12 -3.28
C LYS A 148 5.40 -12.74 -1.83
N TYR A 149 4.27 -12.09 -1.56
CA TYR A 149 3.88 -11.75 -0.20
C TYR A 149 3.57 -13.00 0.62
N VAL A 150 2.79 -13.94 0.06
CA VAL A 150 2.50 -15.24 0.70
C VAL A 150 3.79 -16.00 0.99
N GLU A 151 4.71 -16.07 0.04
CA GLU A 151 6.01 -16.73 0.22
C GLU A 151 6.83 -16.11 1.36
N LYS A 152 6.86 -14.77 1.45
CA LYS A 152 7.47 -14.05 2.58
C LYS A 152 6.81 -14.38 3.92
N LEU A 153 5.49 -14.50 3.97
CA LEU A 153 4.77 -14.88 5.18
C LEU A 153 5.10 -16.33 5.60
N LEU A 154 5.11 -17.25 4.64
CA LEU A 154 5.47 -18.64 4.90
C LEU A 154 6.91 -18.76 5.40
N ALA A 155 7.85 -18.10 4.76
CA ALA A 155 9.25 -18.10 5.20
C ALA A 155 9.40 -17.48 6.62
N ARG A 156 8.65 -16.43 6.93
CA ARG A 156 8.72 -15.77 8.24
C ARG A 156 8.07 -16.58 9.36
N PHE A 157 6.88 -17.12 9.13
CA PHE A 157 6.07 -17.71 10.20
C PHE A 157 6.11 -19.24 10.23
N LEU A 158 6.57 -19.85 9.16
CA LEU A 158 6.70 -21.31 8.98
C LEU A 158 8.04 -21.69 8.34
N PRO A 159 9.18 -21.25 8.88
CA PRO A 159 10.50 -21.46 8.25
C PRO A 159 10.84 -22.95 8.08
N SER A 160 10.30 -23.83 8.92
CA SER A 160 10.45 -25.29 8.81
C SER A 160 9.33 -25.97 8.02
N GLY A 161 8.51 -25.18 7.29
CA GLY A 161 7.32 -25.65 6.60
C GLY A 161 6.11 -25.83 7.52
N ALA A 162 4.99 -26.26 6.94
CA ALA A 162 3.78 -26.52 7.71
C ALA A 162 3.99 -27.71 8.66
N PRO A 163 3.56 -27.60 9.93
CA PRO A 163 3.66 -28.71 10.87
C PRO A 163 2.97 -29.96 10.33
N LYS A 164 3.58 -31.15 10.50
CA LYS A 164 3.09 -32.40 9.94
C LYS A 164 1.66 -32.78 10.36
N HIS A 165 1.21 -32.29 11.53
CA HIS A 165 -0.13 -32.52 12.04
C HIS A 165 -1.20 -31.60 11.43
N ILE A 166 -0.80 -30.56 10.69
CA ILE A 166 -1.73 -29.68 9.98
C ILE A 166 -2.11 -30.35 8.67
N ARG A 167 -3.35 -30.79 8.58
CA ARG A 167 -3.91 -31.30 7.31
C ARG A 167 -4.19 -30.13 6.39
N ARG A 168 -3.87 -30.28 5.11
CA ARG A 168 -4.34 -29.37 4.08
C ARG A 168 -5.86 -29.41 4.05
N SER A 169 -6.49 -28.24 4.23
CA SER A 169 -7.93 -28.09 4.10
C SER A 169 -8.22 -27.29 2.82
N THR A 170 -9.22 -27.73 2.08
CA THR A 170 -9.75 -26.97 0.94
C THR A 170 -10.60 -25.79 1.39
N LEU A 171 -11.06 -25.81 2.65
CA LEU A 171 -11.85 -24.73 3.24
C LEU A 171 -11.01 -24.01 4.30
N PRO A 172 -10.90 -22.69 4.23
CA PRO A 172 -10.16 -21.88 5.20
C PRO A 172 -10.85 -21.83 6.58
N TYR A 173 -12.07 -22.32 6.69
CA TYR A 173 -12.90 -22.31 7.89
C TYR A 173 -13.70 -23.62 8.05
N SER A 174 -13.74 -24.15 9.25
CA SER A 174 -14.48 -25.38 9.56
C SER A 174 -15.25 -25.22 10.88
N LYS A 175 -16.33 -26.00 11.07
CA LYS A 175 -17.09 -26.05 12.34
C LYS A 175 -16.18 -26.40 13.54
N GLN A 176 -15.17 -27.23 13.33
CA GLN A 176 -14.22 -27.56 14.38
C GLN A 176 -13.33 -26.38 14.76
N PHE A 177 -12.92 -25.60 13.78
CA PHE A 177 -12.18 -24.34 14.03
C PHE A 177 -13.04 -23.35 14.80
N GLU A 178 -14.30 -23.16 14.39
CA GLU A 178 -15.27 -22.31 15.06
C GLU A 178 -15.43 -22.67 16.54
N LYS A 179 -15.69 -23.94 16.82
CA LYS A 179 -15.84 -24.43 18.20
C LYS A 179 -14.59 -24.18 19.05
N ARG A 180 -13.39 -24.42 18.49
CA ARG A 180 -12.12 -24.13 19.18
C ARG A 180 -11.93 -22.65 19.45
N LEU A 181 -12.29 -21.81 18.47
CA LEU A 181 -12.18 -20.37 18.62
C LEU A 181 -13.17 -19.83 19.66
N GLU A 182 -14.40 -20.29 19.64
CA GLU A 182 -15.40 -19.96 20.66
C GLU A 182 -14.94 -20.37 22.05
N THR A 183 -14.44 -21.60 22.20
CA THR A 183 -13.86 -22.06 23.46
C THR A 183 -12.71 -21.16 23.92
N ALA A 184 -11.85 -20.74 22.99
CA ALA A 184 -10.73 -19.85 23.29
C ALA A 184 -11.21 -18.43 23.68
N LEU A 185 -12.24 -17.89 23.03
CA LEU A 185 -12.81 -16.58 23.33
C LEU A 185 -13.62 -16.55 24.62
N HIS A 186 -14.51 -17.53 24.83
CA HIS A 186 -15.36 -17.62 26.03
C HIS A 186 -14.60 -18.15 27.24
N GLY A 187 -13.53 -18.91 27.03
CA GLY A 187 -12.66 -19.36 28.11
C GLY A 187 -11.71 -18.29 28.65
N SER A 188 -11.72 -17.09 28.10
CA SER A 188 -10.97 -15.93 28.61
C SER A 188 -11.75 -15.22 29.71
N THR A 189 -12.00 -15.91 30.83
CA THR A 189 -12.44 -15.30 32.07
C THR A 189 -11.32 -14.38 32.62
N PRO A 190 -11.64 -13.39 33.48
CA PRO A 190 -10.64 -12.56 34.14
C PRO A 190 -9.54 -13.35 34.83
N ASP A 191 -9.83 -14.56 35.27
CA ASP A 191 -8.92 -15.47 36.00
C ASP A 191 -8.02 -16.33 35.11
N ARG A 192 -8.19 -16.33 33.78
CA ARG A 192 -7.24 -17.01 32.88
C ARG A 192 -6.04 -16.11 32.64
N PRO A 193 -4.81 -16.57 32.95
CA PRO A 193 -3.64 -15.77 32.72
C PRO A 193 -3.53 -15.43 31.25
N SER A 194 -3.58 -14.12 30.96
CA SER A 194 -3.16 -13.63 29.65
C SER A 194 -1.71 -14.07 29.42
N HIS A 195 -1.38 -14.48 28.21
CA HIS A 195 0.01 -14.75 27.83
C HIS A 195 0.58 -13.51 27.11
N PRO A 196 1.06 -12.46 27.84
CA PRO A 196 1.51 -11.21 27.24
C PRO A 196 2.55 -11.42 26.14
N GLN A 197 3.40 -12.45 26.32
CA GLN A 197 4.42 -12.83 25.36
C GLN A 197 3.85 -13.32 24.01
N LEU A 198 2.58 -13.72 23.96
CA LEU A 198 1.92 -14.15 22.71
C LEU A 198 1.21 -13.02 21.98
N VAL A 199 0.93 -11.90 22.65
CA VAL A 199 0.13 -10.81 22.09
C VAL A 199 0.77 -10.26 20.81
N ARG A 200 2.00 -9.79 20.91
CA ARG A 200 2.70 -9.20 19.74
C ARG A 200 2.91 -10.19 18.61
N PRO A 201 3.42 -11.42 18.82
CA PRO A 201 3.54 -12.40 17.75
C PRO A 201 2.20 -12.79 17.11
N PHE A 202 1.12 -12.80 17.88
CA PHE A 202 -0.21 -13.07 17.34
C PHE A 202 -0.72 -11.90 16.51
N GLN A 203 -0.60 -10.67 17.01
CA GLN A 203 -0.96 -9.44 16.29
C GLN A 203 -0.21 -9.31 14.96
N GLU A 204 1.08 -9.62 14.94
CA GLU A 204 1.88 -9.59 13.70
C GLU A 204 1.35 -10.58 12.65
N ARG A 205 0.99 -11.79 13.06
CA ARG A 205 0.42 -12.80 12.15
C ARG A 205 -0.94 -12.37 11.63
N ILE A 206 -1.83 -11.92 12.53
CA ILE A 206 -3.17 -11.50 12.12
C ILE A 206 -3.11 -10.26 11.25
N GLY A 207 -2.30 -9.27 11.58
CA GLY A 207 -2.11 -8.07 10.75
C GLY A 207 -1.62 -8.42 9.34
N SER A 208 -0.67 -9.34 9.23
CA SER A 208 -0.19 -9.83 7.93
C SER A 208 -1.28 -10.53 7.12
N LEU A 209 -2.09 -11.37 7.77
CA LEU A 209 -3.22 -12.04 7.12
C LEU A 209 -4.34 -11.05 6.75
N MET A 210 -4.59 -10.03 7.58
CA MET A 210 -5.57 -8.98 7.28
C MET A 210 -5.19 -8.20 6.02
N TYR A 211 -3.91 -7.92 5.81
CA TYR A 211 -3.44 -7.30 4.58
C TYR A 211 -3.71 -8.20 3.36
N LEU A 212 -3.35 -9.48 3.46
CA LEU A 212 -3.57 -10.46 2.40
C LEU A 212 -5.05 -10.59 2.02
N CYS A 213 -5.94 -10.73 3.01
CA CYS A 213 -7.36 -10.97 2.76
C CYS A 213 -8.10 -9.72 2.26
N ARG A 214 -7.64 -8.52 2.59
CA ARG A 214 -8.22 -7.28 2.08
C ARG A 214 -7.82 -6.98 0.63
N SER A 215 -6.72 -7.54 0.18
CA SER A 215 -6.17 -7.26 -1.16
C SER A 215 -6.64 -8.30 -2.19
N THR A 216 -6.21 -9.56 -2.06
CA THR A 216 -6.45 -10.57 -3.11
C THR A 216 -7.10 -11.87 -2.61
N ARG A 217 -7.07 -12.15 -1.30
CA ARG A 217 -7.57 -13.40 -0.70
C ARG A 217 -8.83 -13.16 0.14
N CYS A 218 -9.90 -12.70 -0.53
CA CYS A 218 -11.20 -12.47 0.10
C CYS A 218 -11.82 -13.77 0.68
N ASP A 219 -11.42 -14.94 0.20
CA ASP A 219 -11.84 -16.24 0.69
C ASP A 219 -11.45 -16.52 2.15
N VAL A 220 -10.39 -15.86 2.66
CA VAL A 220 -9.93 -16.01 4.06
C VAL A 220 -10.34 -14.85 4.98
N VAL A 221 -11.13 -13.89 4.50
CA VAL A 221 -11.56 -12.71 5.28
C VAL A 221 -12.26 -13.13 6.57
N PHE A 222 -13.26 -14.02 6.48
CA PHE A 222 -14.07 -14.43 7.63
C PHE A 222 -13.21 -15.08 8.73
N PRO A 223 -12.42 -16.15 8.47
CA PRO A 223 -11.60 -16.76 9.51
C PRO A 223 -10.56 -15.81 10.09
N VAL A 224 -9.96 -14.92 9.29
CA VAL A 224 -9.00 -13.94 9.78
C VAL A 224 -9.67 -12.93 10.71
N HIS A 225 -10.86 -12.43 10.38
CA HIS A 225 -11.63 -11.55 11.25
C HIS A 225 -12.05 -12.22 12.56
N GLN A 226 -12.44 -13.50 12.52
CA GLN A 226 -12.74 -14.25 13.74
C GLN A 226 -11.50 -14.36 14.65
N LEU A 227 -10.33 -14.67 14.08
CA LEU A 227 -9.07 -14.67 14.85
C LEU A 227 -8.70 -13.30 15.40
N ALA A 228 -8.99 -12.22 14.67
CA ALA A 228 -8.70 -10.86 15.10
C ALA A 228 -9.42 -10.47 16.41
N ARG A 229 -10.54 -11.11 16.75
CA ARG A 229 -11.25 -10.91 18.02
C ARG A 229 -10.40 -11.28 19.25
N ALA A 230 -9.42 -12.16 19.07
CA ALA A 230 -8.53 -12.62 20.13
C ALA A 230 -7.20 -11.81 20.21
N MET A 231 -7.02 -10.74 19.42
CA MET A 231 -5.73 -10.03 19.30
C MET A 231 -5.26 -9.37 20.61
N SER A 232 -6.19 -8.93 21.45
CA SER A 232 -5.86 -8.29 22.74
C SER A 232 -5.53 -9.30 23.84
N ARG A 233 -6.07 -10.52 23.74
CA ARG A 233 -5.91 -11.59 24.76
C ARG A 233 -5.82 -12.97 24.09
N PRO A 234 -4.72 -13.25 23.39
CA PRO A 234 -4.54 -14.55 22.78
C PRO A 234 -4.35 -15.62 23.87
N THR A 235 -5.12 -16.69 23.78
CA THR A 235 -5.00 -17.87 24.65
C THR A 235 -4.37 -19.01 23.88
N ARG A 236 -3.61 -19.89 24.55
CA ARG A 236 -3.22 -21.17 23.94
C ARG A 236 -4.45 -22.08 23.91
N PRO A 237 -4.78 -22.70 22.77
CA PRO A 237 -5.75 -23.77 22.80
C PRO A 237 -5.23 -24.90 23.67
N SER A 238 -6.07 -25.37 24.58
CA SER A 238 -5.81 -26.53 25.40
C SER A 238 -5.78 -27.81 24.56
#